data_caa0ef084d9e84dc1433d962034962c7
#
_entry.id   caa0ef084d9e84dc1433d962034962c7
#
_cell.length_a   1.000
_cell.length_b   1.000
_cell.length_c   1.000
_cell.angle_alpha   90.00
_cell.angle_beta   90.00
_cell.angle_gamma   90.00
#
_symmetry.space_group_name_H-M   'P 1'
#
loop_
_entity.id
_entity.type
_entity.pdbx_description
1 polymer ?
#
loop_
_entity_poly.entity_id
_entity_poly.type
_entity_poly.pdbx_seq_one_letter_code
_entity_poly.pdbx_strand_id
1 'polypeptide(L)'
;GDWAEGGGEEGAAEDLGYNYDTTTKTYTVYNADGLMAWNEATRKDLSINCTLTADIDLTGKEWTRIGGWSGYSGVFNGQGHRITGLNFSAASTELFGVLSERGVIKNLQLIDVNLYGNSGGTAGIVSQNNGQIIACSVTGKIDAYSGVGGIALINLGSITACWFDGTLKENVSGGIVYSNYSNGSISACYWRANIDNGVYINQYGMVDATKVNDGASWQPAVDGMNAALTGNDYQWVLGPDDLPVLQKKQ
;
A
#
# COMPACT_ATOMS: atom_id res chain seq x y z
N GLY A 1 21.63 41.93 -11.25
CA GLY A 1 22.30 40.69 -11.11
C GLY A 1 21.77 39.74 -10.07
N ASP A 2 21.11 40.25 -9.12
CA ASP A 2 20.72 39.40 -8.01
C ASP A 2 19.71 38.34 -8.42
N TRP A 3 18.93 38.63 -9.40
CA TRP A 3 18.04 37.59 -9.86
C TRP A 3 18.81 36.45 -10.53
N ALA A 4 19.99 36.69 -10.97
CA ALA A 4 20.78 35.59 -11.51
C ALA A 4 21.22 34.66 -10.42
N GLU A 5 21.51 35.18 -9.27
CA GLU A 5 21.80 34.32 -8.13
C GLU A 5 20.55 33.57 -7.70
N GLY A 6 19.44 34.25 -7.72
CA GLY A 6 18.18 33.57 -7.44
C GLY A 6 18.01 32.39 -8.37
N GLY A 7 18.39 32.51 -9.63
CA GLY A 7 18.33 31.41 -10.54
C GLY A 7 19.16 30.21 -10.09
N GLY A 8 20.36 30.46 -9.58
CA GLY A 8 21.20 29.39 -9.09
C GLY A 8 20.60 28.69 -7.87
N GLU A 9 20.01 29.46 -7.01
CA GLU A 9 19.37 28.88 -5.85
C GLU A 9 18.08 28.16 -6.19
N GLU A 10 17.36 28.67 -7.18
CA GLU A 10 16.20 27.97 -7.68
C GLU A 10 16.56 26.60 -8.21
N GLY A 11 17.70 26.47 -8.89
CA GLY A 11 18.16 25.18 -9.34
C GLY A 11 18.37 24.22 -8.20
N ALA A 12 18.92 24.69 -7.08
CA ALA A 12 19.08 23.85 -5.90
C ALA A 12 17.73 23.53 -5.28
N ALA A 13 16.79 24.47 -5.29
CA ALA A 13 15.46 24.24 -4.73
C ALA A 13 14.60 23.35 -5.62
N GLU A 14 14.94 23.18 -6.90
CA GLU A 14 14.18 22.34 -7.80
C GLU A 14 14.25 20.86 -7.44
N ASP A 15 15.28 20.45 -6.70
CA ASP A 15 15.38 19.05 -6.28
C ASP A 15 14.60 18.80 -5.00
N LEU A 16 13.31 18.96 -5.08
CA LEU A 16 12.38 18.74 -3.96
C LEU A 16 11.89 17.30 -3.86
N GLY A 17 12.16 16.49 -4.88
CA GLY A 17 11.65 15.11 -4.93
C GLY A 17 10.24 14.99 -5.48
N TYR A 18 9.62 16.10 -5.89
CA TYR A 18 8.26 16.10 -6.44
C TYR A 18 8.02 17.30 -7.35
N ASN A 19 6.98 17.17 -8.15
CA ASN A 19 6.33 18.30 -8.85
C ASN A 19 4.87 18.31 -8.42
N TYR A 20 4.28 19.50 -8.25
CA TYR A 20 2.88 19.61 -7.86
C TYR A 20 2.09 20.33 -8.95
N ASP A 21 1.04 19.65 -9.43
CA ASP A 21 0.07 20.21 -10.37
C ASP A 21 -1.14 20.71 -9.60
N THR A 22 -1.33 22.03 -9.53
CA THR A 22 -2.43 22.63 -8.78
C THR A 22 -3.79 22.35 -9.42
N THR A 23 -3.83 22.16 -10.74
CA THR A 23 -5.09 21.90 -11.46
C THR A 23 -5.66 20.54 -11.10
N THR A 24 -4.81 19.51 -11.09
CA THR A 24 -5.23 18.14 -10.77
C THR A 24 -5.05 17.80 -9.30
N LYS A 25 -4.45 18.69 -8.52
CA LYS A 25 -4.07 18.46 -7.12
C LYS A 25 -3.22 17.19 -6.98
N THR A 26 -2.20 17.06 -7.82
CA THR A 26 -1.38 15.84 -7.87
C THR A 26 0.09 16.15 -7.63
N TYR A 27 0.65 15.48 -6.62
CA TYR A 27 2.10 15.38 -6.44
C TYR A 27 2.61 14.24 -7.31
N THR A 28 3.58 14.55 -8.16
CA THR A 28 4.35 13.54 -8.90
C THR A 28 5.67 13.38 -8.16
N VAL A 29 5.89 12.22 -7.57
CA VAL A 29 6.95 12.00 -6.56
C VAL A 29 8.00 11.03 -7.11
N TYR A 30 9.29 11.36 -6.92
CA TYR A 30 10.38 10.54 -7.47
C TYR A 30 11.48 10.21 -6.46
N ASN A 31 11.37 10.62 -5.18
CA ASN A 31 12.28 10.18 -4.11
C ASN A 31 11.59 10.29 -2.74
N ALA A 32 12.31 9.88 -1.68
CA ALA A 32 11.77 9.88 -0.33
C ALA A 32 11.36 11.28 0.15
N ASP A 33 12.15 12.29 -0.14
CA ASP A 33 11.82 13.65 0.29
C ASP A 33 10.53 14.15 -0.37
N GLY A 34 10.31 13.79 -1.63
CA GLY A 34 9.06 14.10 -2.33
C GLY A 34 7.87 13.41 -1.70
N LEU A 35 8.02 12.14 -1.31
CA LEU A 35 6.95 11.42 -0.64
C LEU A 35 6.63 12.02 0.73
N MET A 36 7.66 12.44 1.46
CA MET A 36 7.48 13.11 2.75
C MET A 36 6.78 14.46 2.57
N ALA A 37 7.09 15.20 1.51
CA ALA A 37 6.42 16.47 1.21
C ALA A 37 4.92 16.24 0.91
N TRP A 38 4.59 15.21 0.15
CA TRP A 38 3.20 14.85 -0.07
C TRP A 38 2.50 14.46 1.23
N ASN A 39 3.17 13.67 2.07
CA ASN A 39 2.65 13.29 3.38
C ASN A 39 2.25 14.54 4.19
N GLU A 40 3.14 15.53 4.24
CA GLU A 40 2.88 16.78 4.95
C GLU A 40 1.68 17.54 4.35
N ALA A 41 1.60 17.59 3.02
CA ALA A 41 0.52 18.28 2.33
C ALA A 41 -0.85 17.65 2.62
N THR A 42 -0.92 16.32 2.78
CA THR A 42 -2.19 15.64 3.09
C THR A 42 -2.77 16.06 4.43
N ARG A 43 -1.96 16.57 5.35
CA ARG A 43 -2.46 17.03 6.66
C ARG A 43 -3.36 18.25 6.54
N LYS A 44 -3.22 19.02 5.46
CA LYS A 44 -4.07 20.18 5.18
C LYS A 44 -5.19 19.84 4.21
N ASP A 45 -4.98 18.88 3.32
CA ASP A 45 -5.97 18.49 2.33
C ASP A 45 -5.85 16.99 2.05
N LEU A 46 -6.77 16.22 2.58
CA LEU A 46 -6.78 14.76 2.47
C LEU A 46 -7.15 14.24 1.09
N SER A 47 -7.42 15.14 0.13
CA SER A 47 -7.73 14.74 -1.25
C SER A 47 -6.57 14.93 -2.22
N ILE A 48 -5.38 15.34 -1.74
CA ILE A 48 -4.23 15.55 -2.61
C ILE A 48 -3.71 14.22 -3.13
N ASN A 49 -3.66 14.08 -4.45
CA ASN A 49 -3.22 12.86 -5.11
C ASN A 49 -1.70 12.72 -5.08
N CYS A 50 -1.24 11.48 -5.18
CA CYS A 50 0.18 11.16 -5.31
C CYS A 50 0.38 10.15 -6.43
N THR A 51 1.32 10.42 -7.31
CA THR A 51 1.75 9.50 -8.37
C THR A 51 3.25 9.30 -8.24
N LEU A 52 3.68 8.04 -8.12
CA LEU A 52 5.11 7.73 -8.08
C LEU A 52 5.65 7.58 -9.49
N THR A 53 6.84 8.13 -9.74
CA THR A 53 7.56 7.96 -11.00
C THR A 53 8.91 7.28 -10.83
N ALA A 54 9.23 6.86 -9.59
CA ALA A 54 10.43 6.10 -9.28
C ALA A 54 10.18 5.26 -8.03
N ASP A 55 11.01 4.26 -7.82
CA ASP A 55 11.01 3.51 -6.58
C ASP A 55 11.46 4.42 -5.43
N ILE A 56 10.87 4.23 -4.26
CA ILE A 56 11.12 5.09 -3.10
C ILE A 56 11.75 4.26 -1.97
N ASP A 57 12.84 4.77 -1.40
CA ASP A 57 13.49 4.19 -0.22
C ASP A 57 13.24 5.11 0.98
N LEU A 58 12.46 4.63 1.95
CA LEU A 58 12.12 5.37 3.17
C LEU A 58 13.04 5.05 4.34
N THR A 59 14.16 4.37 4.11
CA THR A 59 15.10 4.01 5.17
C THR A 59 15.49 5.25 5.98
N GLY A 60 15.35 5.17 7.30
CA GLY A 60 15.69 6.25 8.21
C GLY A 60 14.69 7.39 8.27
N LYS A 61 13.60 7.33 7.53
CA LYS A 61 12.54 8.34 7.61
C LYS A 61 11.52 7.96 8.67
N GLU A 62 11.03 8.96 9.37
CA GLU A 62 9.86 8.81 10.24
C GLU A 62 8.61 9.01 9.39
N TRP A 63 7.62 8.14 9.59
CA TRP A 63 6.40 8.19 8.79
C TRP A 63 5.19 8.46 9.67
N THR A 64 4.43 9.48 9.34
CA THR A 64 3.09 9.71 9.90
C THR A 64 2.08 9.13 8.93
N ARG A 65 1.24 8.22 9.40
CA ARG A 65 0.28 7.56 8.51
C ARG A 65 -0.70 8.56 7.90
N ILE A 66 -0.98 8.37 6.64
CA ILE A 66 -1.85 9.25 5.86
C ILE A 66 -3.29 9.04 6.29
N GLY A 67 -4.02 10.14 6.44
CA GLY A 67 -5.47 10.10 6.70
C GLY A 67 -5.82 9.98 8.16
N GLY A 68 -4.92 9.51 9.02
CA GLY A 68 -5.22 9.34 10.43
C GLY A 68 -6.59 8.67 10.64
N TRP A 69 -7.46 9.31 11.39
CA TRP A 69 -8.84 8.87 11.61
C TRP A 69 -9.85 9.58 10.68
N SER A 70 -9.41 10.62 9.96
CA SER A 70 -10.30 11.44 9.13
C SER A 70 -10.51 10.86 7.73
N GLY A 71 -9.57 10.10 7.23
CA GLY A 71 -9.70 9.40 5.96
C GLY A 71 -9.08 10.14 4.78
N TYR A 72 -8.19 9.44 4.06
CA TYR A 72 -7.59 9.90 2.81
C TYR A 72 -8.59 9.68 1.67
N SER A 73 -8.88 10.72 0.89
CA SER A 73 -9.88 10.67 -0.19
C SER A 73 -9.29 10.88 -1.57
N GLY A 74 -7.97 10.98 -1.69
CA GLY A 74 -7.31 11.11 -2.97
C GLY A 74 -7.00 9.77 -3.63
N VAL A 75 -6.21 9.83 -4.70
CA VAL A 75 -5.70 8.66 -5.40
C VAL A 75 -4.20 8.58 -5.18
N PHE A 76 -3.74 7.48 -4.59
CA PHE A 76 -2.33 7.14 -4.53
C PHE A 76 -2.05 6.09 -5.61
N ASN A 77 -1.34 6.50 -6.65
CA ASN A 77 -0.99 5.63 -7.77
C ASN A 77 0.51 5.35 -7.75
N GLY A 78 0.86 4.12 -7.40
CA GLY A 78 2.26 3.71 -7.38
C GLY A 78 2.89 3.56 -8.75
N GLN A 79 2.10 3.48 -9.81
CA GLN A 79 2.57 3.27 -11.18
C GLN A 79 3.55 2.09 -11.31
N GLY A 80 3.28 1.03 -10.56
CA GLY A 80 4.12 -0.17 -10.58
C GLY A 80 5.41 -0.03 -9.78
N HIS A 81 5.63 1.08 -9.09
CA HIS A 81 6.84 1.30 -8.31
C HIS A 81 6.77 0.67 -6.92
N ARG A 82 7.92 0.62 -6.28
CA ARG A 82 8.14 -0.03 -5.00
C ARG A 82 8.49 0.99 -3.93
N ILE A 83 8.05 0.72 -2.71
CA ILE A 83 8.52 1.44 -1.52
C ILE A 83 9.26 0.44 -0.65
N THR A 84 10.50 0.78 -0.30
CA THR A 84 11.36 -0.01 0.59
C THR A 84 11.69 0.81 1.84
N GLY A 85 12.38 0.18 2.80
CA GLY A 85 12.83 0.87 4.00
C GLY A 85 11.75 1.07 5.05
N LEU A 86 10.65 0.33 4.96
CA LEU A 86 9.54 0.42 5.90
C LEU A 86 9.86 -0.45 7.12
N ASN A 87 10.50 0.16 8.11
CA ASN A 87 10.92 -0.52 9.33
C ASN A 87 10.45 0.32 10.51
N PHE A 88 9.28 -0.03 11.05
CA PHE A 88 8.62 0.78 12.07
C PHE A 88 8.21 -0.08 13.27
N SER A 89 8.47 0.45 14.46
CA SER A 89 7.92 -0.07 15.71
C SER A 89 7.25 1.10 16.42
N ALA A 90 5.92 1.12 16.41
CA ALA A 90 5.14 2.26 16.88
C ALA A 90 3.71 1.81 17.18
N ALA A 91 2.92 2.71 17.75
CA ALA A 91 1.49 2.46 17.96
C ALA A 91 0.77 2.18 16.63
N SER A 92 1.20 2.81 15.55
CA SER A 92 0.66 2.64 14.19
C SER A 92 1.82 2.55 13.21
N THR A 93 1.79 1.56 12.32
CA THR A 93 2.89 1.30 11.40
C THR A 93 2.47 1.30 9.92
N GLU A 94 1.16 1.39 9.64
CA GLU A 94 0.66 1.38 8.26
C GLU A 94 1.00 2.69 7.53
N LEU A 95 1.08 2.64 6.22
CA LEU A 95 1.23 3.86 5.43
C LEU A 95 0.01 4.77 5.54
N PHE A 96 -1.19 4.18 5.59
CA PHE A 96 -2.45 4.90 5.66
C PHE A 96 -3.20 4.50 6.93
N GLY A 97 -3.79 5.48 7.60
CA GLY A 97 -4.70 5.21 8.72
C GLY A 97 -6.05 4.76 8.18
N VAL A 98 -6.88 5.71 7.78
CA VAL A 98 -8.18 5.44 7.17
C VAL A 98 -8.15 5.85 5.70
N LEU A 99 -8.61 4.95 4.83
CA LEU A 99 -8.90 5.28 3.44
C LEU A 99 -10.41 5.49 3.33
N SER A 100 -10.84 6.67 2.90
CA SER A 100 -12.26 6.99 2.82
C SER A 100 -12.91 6.34 1.58
N GLU A 101 -14.23 6.44 1.47
CA GLU A 101 -14.97 5.81 0.37
C GLU A 101 -14.49 6.24 -1.01
N ARG A 102 -14.00 7.48 -1.15
CA ARG A 102 -13.46 8.00 -2.42
C ARG A 102 -11.99 7.70 -2.61
N GLY A 103 -11.31 7.25 -1.57
CA GLY A 103 -9.87 6.99 -1.62
C GLY A 103 -9.54 5.77 -2.46
N VAL A 104 -8.41 5.85 -3.16
CA VAL A 104 -7.88 4.75 -3.97
C VAL A 104 -6.39 4.63 -3.75
N ILE A 105 -5.95 3.42 -3.48
CA ILE A 105 -4.52 3.06 -3.47
C ILE A 105 -4.33 1.98 -4.51
N LYS A 106 -3.45 2.20 -5.50
CA LYS A 106 -3.31 1.26 -6.60
C LYS A 106 -1.90 1.15 -7.13
N ASN A 107 -1.59 -0.01 -7.70
CA ASN A 107 -0.38 -0.27 -8.46
C ASN A 107 0.89 0.00 -7.65
N LEU A 108 0.93 -0.51 -6.42
CA LEU A 108 1.99 -0.24 -5.45
C LEU A 108 2.49 -1.54 -4.82
N GLN A 109 3.80 -1.66 -4.69
CA GLN A 109 4.42 -2.77 -3.95
C GLN A 109 5.21 -2.25 -2.76
N LEU A 110 4.93 -2.77 -1.56
CA LEU A 110 5.75 -2.54 -0.37
C LEU A 110 6.67 -3.75 -0.19
N ILE A 111 7.98 -3.52 -0.19
CA ILE A 111 8.97 -4.58 -0.26
C ILE A 111 9.74 -4.69 1.05
N ASP A 112 9.81 -5.90 1.60
CA ASP A 112 10.60 -6.27 2.78
C ASP A 112 10.27 -5.40 3.99
N VAL A 113 8.99 -5.22 4.27
CA VAL A 113 8.56 -4.47 5.45
C VAL A 113 8.96 -5.20 6.73
N ASN A 114 9.22 -4.43 7.79
CA ASN A 114 9.43 -4.96 9.13
C ASN A 114 8.64 -4.07 10.09
N LEU A 115 7.42 -4.49 10.40
CA LEU A 115 6.47 -3.67 11.13
C LEU A 115 6.08 -4.33 12.44
N TYR A 116 6.08 -3.55 13.52
CA TYR A 116 5.57 -3.98 14.81
C TYR A 116 4.65 -2.92 15.42
N GLY A 117 3.35 -3.23 15.48
CA GLY A 117 2.36 -2.39 16.15
C GLY A 117 2.37 -2.64 17.64
N ASN A 118 2.94 -1.73 18.44
CA ASN A 118 3.26 -1.99 19.84
C ASN A 118 2.11 -1.72 20.81
N SER A 119 0.98 -1.20 20.37
CA SER A 119 -0.17 -0.93 21.26
C SER A 119 -1.51 -1.41 20.72
N GLY A 120 -1.54 -2.03 19.56
CA GLY A 120 -2.79 -2.51 18.97
C GLY A 120 -2.52 -3.41 17.79
N GLY A 121 -3.47 -3.47 16.86
CA GLY A 121 -3.31 -4.18 15.61
C GLY A 121 -2.64 -3.34 14.54
N THR A 122 -2.15 -3.98 13.49
CA THR A 122 -1.55 -3.28 12.36
C THR A 122 -1.69 -4.07 11.06
N ALA A 123 -1.29 -3.46 9.96
CA ALA A 123 -1.35 -4.06 8.64
C ALA A 123 -0.26 -3.46 7.74
N GLY A 124 -0.10 -4.03 6.55
CA GLY A 124 0.91 -3.55 5.61
C GLY A 124 0.60 -2.18 5.04
N ILE A 125 -0.61 -1.98 4.53
CA ILE A 125 -0.94 -0.77 3.77
C ILE A 125 -1.83 0.19 4.55
N VAL A 126 -2.95 -0.29 5.09
CA VAL A 126 -3.98 0.57 5.65
C VAL A 126 -4.57 -0.03 6.92
N SER A 127 -4.87 0.84 7.90
CA SER A 127 -5.55 0.40 9.10
C SER A 127 -7.02 0.12 8.81
N GLN A 128 -7.75 1.04 8.18
CA GLN A 128 -9.16 0.82 7.83
C GLN A 128 -9.41 1.26 6.39
N ASN A 129 -9.86 0.33 5.58
CA ASN A 129 -10.20 0.59 4.18
C ASN A 129 -11.72 0.74 4.01
N ASN A 130 -12.16 1.93 3.64
CA ASN A 130 -13.54 2.19 3.20
C ASN A 130 -13.60 2.47 1.70
N GLY A 131 -12.46 2.53 1.02
CA GLY A 131 -12.33 2.84 -0.40
C GLY A 131 -11.93 1.65 -1.22
N GLN A 132 -10.94 1.83 -2.09
CA GLN A 132 -10.48 0.79 -3.01
C GLN A 132 -8.96 0.62 -2.92
N ILE A 133 -8.52 -0.64 -2.80
CA ILE A 133 -7.11 -1.01 -2.90
C ILE A 133 -7.01 -1.99 -4.06
N ILE A 134 -6.22 -1.64 -5.09
CA ILE A 134 -6.20 -2.38 -6.35
C ILE A 134 -4.75 -2.66 -6.76
N ALA A 135 -4.43 -3.91 -7.07
CA ALA A 135 -3.13 -4.31 -7.58
C ALA A 135 -1.98 -3.81 -6.71
N CYS A 136 -2.06 -4.11 -5.42
CA CYS A 136 -1.01 -3.79 -4.45
C CYS A 136 -0.46 -5.06 -3.82
N SER A 137 0.77 -5.00 -3.34
CA SER A 137 1.37 -6.13 -2.62
C SER A 137 2.23 -5.67 -1.47
N VAL A 138 2.44 -6.61 -0.54
CA VAL A 138 3.31 -6.42 0.62
C VAL A 138 4.14 -7.68 0.79
N THR A 139 5.45 -7.51 0.99
CA THR A 139 6.32 -8.61 1.42
C THR A 139 7.03 -8.22 2.71
N GLY A 140 7.33 -9.21 3.55
CA GLY A 140 8.11 -8.99 4.77
C GLY A 140 7.47 -9.55 6.01
N LYS A 141 7.68 -8.86 7.13
CA LYS A 141 7.22 -9.29 8.44
C LYS A 141 6.34 -8.24 9.08
N ILE A 142 5.16 -8.66 9.54
CA ILE A 142 4.23 -7.79 10.26
C ILE A 142 3.83 -8.48 11.55
N ASP A 143 4.07 -7.82 12.66
CA ASP A 143 3.70 -8.28 13.99
C ASP A 143 3.02 -7.14 14.74
N ALA A 144 2.29 -7.47 15.79
CA ALA A 144 1.55 -6.47 16.56
C ALA A 144 1.23 -6.99 17.96
N TYR A 145 0.81 -6.07 18.81
CA TYR A 145 0.29 -6.43 20.13
C TYR A 145 -1.01 -7.24 20.01
N SER A 146 -1.88 -6.89 19.05
CA SER A 146 -3.12 -7.63 18.81
C SER A 146 -3.15 -8.17 17.38
N GLY A 147 -4.20 -7.93 16.60
CA GLY A 147 -4.39 -8.57 15.29
C GLY A 147 -3.59 -7.97 14.16
N VAL A 148 -3.37 -8.74 13.10
CA VAL A 148 -2.59 -8.31 11.93
C VAL A 148 -3.30 -8.68 10.63
N GLY A 149 -3.28 -7.77 9.65
CA GLY A 149 -3.63 -8.07 8.26
C GLY A 149 -2.45 -7.82 7.34
N GLY A 150 -2.26 -8.67 6.34
CA GLY A 150 -1.16 -8.48 5.38
C GLY A 150 -1.31 -7.20 4.60
N ILE A 151 -2.53 -6.85 4.19
CA ILE A 151 -2.85 -5.67 3.40
C ILE A 151 -3.57 -4.62 4.25
N ALA A 152 -4.66 -4.98 4.91
CA ALA A 152 -5.47 -4.09 5.71
C ALA A 152 -5.80 -4.72 7.05
N LEU A 153 -6.00 -3.88 8.07
CA LEU A 153 -6.45 -4.38 9.37
C LEU A 153 -7.97 -4.58 9.35
N ILE A 154 -8.71 -3.58 8.91
CA ILE A 154 -10.17 -3.60 8.83
C ILE A 154 -10.58 -3.25 7.41
N ASN A 155 -11.50 -4.02 6.83
CA ASN A 155 -11.99 -3.76 5.48
C ASN A 155 -13.51 -3.60 5.48
N LEU A 156 -13.96 -2.42 5.03
CA LEU A 156 -15.35 -2.09 4.73
C LEU A 156 -15.52 -1.68 3.26
N GLY A 157 -14.44 -1.62 2.50
CA GLY A 157 -14.42 -1.26 1.08
C GLY A 157 -14.06 -2.46 0.21
N SER A 158 -13.29 -2.23 -0.84
CA SER A 158 -12.87 -3.28 -1.74
C SER A 158 -11.36 -3.42 -1.82
N ILE A 159 -10.90 -4.67 -1.86
CA ILE A 159 -9.50 -5.02 -2.04
C ILE A 159 -9.46 -6.01 -3.20
N THR A 160 -8.81 -5.64 -4.30
CA THR A 160 -8.85 -6.41 -5.55
C THR A 160 -7.45 -6.69 -6.06
N ALA A 161 -7.19 -7.95 -6.40
CA ALA A 161 -5.95 -8.40 -7.06
C ALA A 161 -4.69 -7.98 -6.30
N CYS A 162 -4.70 -8.15 -4.97
CA CYS A 162 -3.59 -7.85 -4.08
C CYS A 162 -3.00 -9.14 -3.53
N TRP A 163 -1.72 -9.10 -3.10
CA TRP A 163 -1.10 -10.27 -2.50
C TRP A 163 -0.12 -9.90 -1.39
N PHE A 164 0.09 -10.86 -0.50
CA PHE A 164 1.05 -10.79 0.60
C PHE A 164 1.96 -12.03 0.57
N ASP A 165 3.26 -11.83 0.85
CA ASP A 165 4.19 -12.92 1.06
C ASP A 165 5.12 -12.58 2.23
N GLY A 166 5.12 -13.43 3.26
CA GLY A 166 6.01 -13.21 4.40
C GLY A 166 5.55 -13.88 5.67
N THR A 167 5.82 -13.20 6.79
CA THR A 167 5.54 -13.70 8.13
C THR A 167 4.58 -12.77 8.85
N LEU A 168 3.52 -13.33 9.41
CA LEU A 168 2.52 -12.60 10.17
C LEU A 168 2.44 -13.15 11.59
N LYS A 169 1.90 -12.35 12.51
CA LYS A 169 1.66 -12.78 13.88
C LYS A 169 0.79 -14.05 13.89
N GLU A 170 1.20 -15.06 14.66
CA GLU A 170 0.44 -16.30 14.74
C GLU A 170 -0.87 -16.11 15.49
N ASN A 171 -1.88 -16.91 15.12
CA ASN A 171 -3.17 -17.07 15.80
C ASN A 171 -4.14 -15.89 15.75
N VAL A 172 -3.73 -14.72 15.28
CA VAL A 172 -4.59 -13.52 15.21
C VAL A 172 -4.35 -12.74 13.94
N SER A 173 -4.11 -13.41 12.82
CA SER A 173 -3.78 -12.75 11.56
C SER A 173 -4.58 -13.26 10.39
N GLY A 174 -4.88 -12.38 9.46
CA GLY A 174 -5.34 -12.73 8.11
C GLY A 174 -4.27 -12.39 7.09
N GLY A 175 -4.07 -13.27 6.12
CA GLY A 175 -3.08 -13.06 5.06
C GLY A 175 -3.33 -11.78 4.28
N ILE A 176 -4.60 -11.42 4.12
CA ILE A 176 -5.03 -10.20 3.43
C ILE A 176 -5.59 -9.20 4.44
N VAL A 177 -6.54 -9.60 5.27
CA VAL A 177 -7.26 -8.71 6.18
C VAL A 177 -7.44 -9.38 7.54
N TYR A 178 -7.30 -8.60 8.60
CA TYR A 178 -7.64 -9.09 9.93
C TYR A 178 -9.15 -9.23 10.11
N SER A 179 -9.93 -8.17 9.82
CA SER A 179 -11.38 -8.16 10.00
C SER A 179 -12.09 -7.59 8.78
N ASN A 180 -12.95 -8.38 8.16
CA ASN A 180 -13.73 -7.99 6.99
C ASN A 180 -15.21 -7.91 7.37
N TYR A 181 -15.85 -6.78 7.11
CA TYR A 181 -17.24 -6.52 7.46
C TYR A 181 -18.19 -6.78 6.29
N SER A 182 -19.49 -6.70 6.56
CA SER A 182 -20.53 -7.06 5.60
C SER A 182 -20.48 -6.26 4.30
N ASN A 183 -20.00 -4.99 4.36
CA ASN A 183 -19.80 -4.17 3.17
C ASN A 183 -18.45 -4.41 2.51
N GLY A 184 -17.57 -5.14 3.17
CA GLY A 184 -16.23 -5.40 2.66
C GLY A 184 -16.22 -6.48 1.61
N SER A 185 -15.47 -6.26 0.53
CA SER A 185 -15.23 -7.27 -0.49
C SER A 185 -13.75 -7.46 -0.72
N ILE A 186 -13.36 -8.71 -0.86
CA ILE A 186 -11.99 -9.11 -1.18
C ILE A 186 -12.09 -10.00 -2.41
N SER A 187 -11.43 -9.60 -3.50
CA SER A 187 -11.54 -10.28 -4.79
C SER A 187 -10.17 -10.60 -5.34
N ALA A 188 -9.96 -11.86 -5.74
CA ALA A 188 -8.74 -12.31 -6.41
C ALA A 188 -7.48 -11.91 -5.64
N CYS A 189 -7.47 -12.14 -4.33
CA CYS A 189 -6.33 -11.86 -3.47
C CYS A 189 -5.63 -13.15 -3.07
N TYR A 190 -4.31 -13.09 -2.87
CA TYR A 190 -3.51 -14.29 -2.62
C TYR A 190 -2.49 -14.01 -1.53
N TRP A 191 -2.17 -15.03 -0.73
CA TRP A 191 -1.13 -14.87 0.28
C TRP A 191 -0.31 -16.15 0.43
N ARG A 192 0.95 -15.97 0.78
CA ARG A 192 1.82 -17.05 1.26
C ARG A 192 2.41 -16.57 2.59
N ALA A 193 2.09 -17.29 3.66
CA ALA A 193 2.54 -16.92 5.00
C ALA A 193 2.45 -18.13 5.92
N ASN A 194 2.88 -17.93 7.15
CA ASN A 194 2.85 -18.90 8.22
C ASN A 194 1.45 -19.09 8.83
N ILE A 195 0.41 -18.57 8.21
CA ILE A 195 -0.97 -18.69 8.70
C ILE A 195 -1.89 -19.15 7.57
N ASP A 196 -3.03 -19.76 7.93
CA ASP A 196 -3.89 -20.42 6.96
C ASP A 196 -5.11 -19.59 6.55
N ASN A 197 -5.40 -18.51 7.26
CA ASN A 197 -6.59 -17.70 7.00
C ASN A 197 -6.25 -16.48 6.14
N GLY A 198 -7.00 -16.25 5.06
CA GLY A 198 -6.90 -15.01 4.31
C GLY A 198 -7.53 -13.84 5.06
N VAL A 199 -8.58 -14.12 5.83
CA VAL A 199 -9.26 -13.19 6.73
C VAL A 199 -9.40 -13.86 8.08
N TYR A 200 -9.02 -13.18 9.15
CA TYR A 200 -9.11 -13.75 10.48
C TYR A 200 -10.55 -13.74 11.01
N ILE A 201 -11.23 -12.59 10.88
CA ILE A 201 -12.64 -12.44 11.27
C ILE A 201 -13.42 -11.96 10.05
N ASN A 202 -14.36 -12.78 9.57
CA ASN A 202 -15.25 -12.36 8.50
C ASN A 202 -16.67 -12.21 9.04
N GLN A 203 -17.21 -10.99 8.93
CA GLN A 203 -18.54 -10.64 9.40
C GLN A 203 -19.46 -10.45 8.19
N TYR A 204 -19.75 -11.55 7.51
CA TYR A 204 -20.68 -11.62 6.37
C TYR A 204 -20.21 -10.86 5.13
N GLY A 205 -18.93 -10.53 5.05
CA GLY A 205 -18.36 -9.91 3.84
C GLY A 205 -18.00 -10.95 2.80
N MET A 206 -17.80 -10.50 1.56
CA MET A 206 -17.38 -11.35 0.45
C MET A 206 -15.87 -11.56 0.51
N VAL A 207 -15.44 -12.81 0.42
CA VAL A 207 -14.00 -13.15 0.50
C VAL A 207 -13.67 -14.14 -0.61
N ASP A 208 -12.86 -13.67 -1.56
CA ASP A 208 -12.21 -14.49 -2.57
C ASP A 208 -10.70 -14.31 -2.40
N ALA A 209 -10.13 -15.12 -1.53
CA ALA A 209 -8.71 -15.09 -1.21
C ALA A 209 -8.19 -16.52 -1.16
N THR A 210 -6.99 -16.75 -1.70
CA THR A 210 -6.42 -18.08 -1.86
C THR A 210 -4.99 -18.10 -1.32
N LYS A 211 -4.67 -19.13 -0.53
CA LYS A 211 -3.31 -19.34 -0.06
C LYS A 211 -2.45 -19.94 -1.16
N VAL A 212 -1.25 -19.41 -1.34
CA VAL A 212 -0.21 -20.00 -2.16
C VAL A 212 0.69 -20.80 -1.22
N ASN A 213 0.77 -22.11 -1.42
CA ASN A 213 1.55 -22.98 -0.56
C ASN A 213 3.05 -22.80 -0.82
N ASP A 214 3.84 -23.10 0.21
CA ASP A 214 5.30 -23.07 0.06
C ASP A 214 5.74 -23.98 -1.09
N GLY A 215 6.61 -23.47 -1.95
CA GLY A 215 7.12 -24.20 -3.10
C GLY A 215 6.17 -24.23 -4.30
N ALA A 216 4.95 -23.75 -4.18
CA ALA A 216 4.02 -23.67 -5.30
C ALA A 216 4.32 -22.46 -6.19
N SER A 217 3.98 -22.58 -7.47
CA SER A 217 4.08 -21.47 -8.40
C SER A 217 3.03 -20.39 -8.09
N TRP A 218 3.42 -19.13 -8.27
CA TRP A 218 2.50 -18.01 -8.20
C TRP A 218 1.76 -17.75 -9.52
N GLN A 219 2.01 -18.56 -10.57
CA GLN A 219 1.35 -18.33 -11.85
C GLN A 219 -0.19 -18.40 -11.76
N PRO A 220 -0.80 -19.36 -11.03
CA PRO A 220 -2.25 -19.32 -10.86
C PRO A 220 -2.74 -18.04 -10.18
N ALA A 221 -1.99 -17.50 -9.22
CA ALA A 221 -2.31 -16.24 -8.58
C ALA A 221 -2.23 -15.07 -9.59
N VAL A 222 -1.17 -15.04 -10.39
CA VAL A 222 -1.01 -14.03 -11.45
C VAL A 222 -2.21 -14.07 -12.39
N ASP A 223 -2.60 -15.25 -12.86
CA ASP A 223 -3.72 -15.40 -13.77
C ASP A 223 -5.04 -14.93 -13.12
N GLY A 224 -5.26 -15.33 -11.87
CA GLY A 224 -6.48 -14.95 -11.15
C GLY A 224 -6.56 -13.46 -10.88
N MET A 225 -5.45 -12.84 -10.48
CA MET A 225 -5.40 -11.39 -10.26
C MET A 225 -5.62 -10.61 -11.55
N ASN A 226 -4.99 -11.02 -12.63
CA ASN A 226 -5.11 -10.31 -13.90
C ASN A 226 -6.52 -10.40 -14.48
N ALA A 227 -7.23 -11.49 -14.24
CA ALA A 227 -8.63 -11.60 -14.65
C ALA A 227 -9.51 -10.53 -14.00
N ALA A 228 -9.14 -10.06 -12.81
CA ALA A 228 -9.84 -9.01 -12.06
C ALA A 228 -9.33 -7.60 -12.37
N LEU A 229 -8.31 -7.47 -13.23
CA LEU A 229 -7.67 -6.17 -13.51
C LEU A 229 -7.93 -5.67 -14.94
N THR A 230 -9.06 -6.03 -15.54
CA THR A 230 -9.34 -5.69 -16.94
C THR A 230 -9.37 -4.18 -17.21
N GLY A 231 -9.77 -3.39 -16.24
CA GLY A 231 -9.79 -1.92 -16.36
C GLY A 231 -8.60 -1.20 -15.77
N ASN A 232 -7.60 -1.93 -15.32
CA ASN A 232 -6.42 -1.35 -14.68
C ASN A 232 -5.28 -1.18 -15.69
N ASP A 233 -4.46 -0.13 -15.52
CA ASP A 233 -3.33 0.13 -16.43
C ASP A 233 -2.16 -0.84 -16.21
N TYR A 234 -2.14 -1.54 -15.09
CA TYR A 234 -1.07 -2.48 -14.73
C TYR A 234 -1.62 -3.89 -14.58
N GLN A 235 -0.73 -4.85 -14.76
CA GLN A 235 -1.00 -6.26 -14.56
C GLN A 235 0.15 -6.89 -13.78
N TRP A 236 -0.10 -8.09 -13.24
CA TRP A 236 0.93 -8.87 -12.57
C TRP A 236 1.62 -9.79 -13.57
N VAL A 237 2.94 -9.94 -13.43
CA VAL A 237 3.75 -10.94 -14.14
C VAL A 237 4.73 -11.52 -13.14
N LEU A 238 5.22 -12.74 -13.38
CA LEU A 238 6.25 -13.31 -12.51
C LEU A 238 7.56 -12.55 -12.71
N GLY A 239 8.14 -12.10 -11.62
CA GLY A 239 9.43 -11.43 -11.60
C GLY A 239 10.61 -12.39 -11.43
N PRO A 240 11.83 -11.84 -11.27
CA PRO A 240 13.04 -12.66 -11.15
C PRO A 240 13.04 -13.61 -9.94
N ASP A 241 12.31 -13.27 -8.87
CA ASP A 241 12.24 -14.07 -7.64
C ASP A 241 11.05 -15.02 -7.65
N ASP A 242 10.42 -15.22 -8.81
CA ASP A 242 9.19 -16.02 -8.96
C ASP A 242 8.02 -15.49 -8.15
N LEU A 243 8.09 -14.25 -7.70
CA LEU A 243 6.97 -13.50 -7.09
C LEU A 243 6.37 -12.55 -8.13
N PRO A 244 5.08 -12.25 -8.02
CA PRO A 244 4.47 -11.31 -8.97
C PRO A 244 5.04 -9.90 -8.84
N VAL A 245 5.26 -9.25 -9.97
CA VAL A 245 5.62 -7.84 -10.05
C VAL A 245 4.68 -7.13 -11.00
N LEU A 246 4.56 -5.82 -10.86
CA LEU A 246 3.67 -5.02 -11.70
C LEU A 246 4.35 -4.66 -13.02
N GLN A 247 3.58 -4.75 -14.09
CA GLN A 247 4.01 -4.38 -15.42
C GLN A 247 2.91 -3.56 -16.08
N LYS A 248 3.28 -2.44 -16.68
CA LYS A 248 2.31 -1.61 -17.39
C LYS A 248 1.80 -2.36 -18.60
N LYS A 249 0.48 -2.34 -18.81
CA LYS A 249 -0.15 -2.92 -19.99
C LYS A 249 0.19 -2.11 -21.24
N GLN A 250 0.30 -2.80 -22.34
CA GLN A 250 0.56 -2.16 -23.64
C GLN A 250 -0.73 -1.69 -24.30
#